data_cd645233f2a45a2c47021e80dc4402fd
#
_entry.id   cd645233f2a45a2c47021e80dc4402fd
#
_cell.length_a   1.000
_cell.length_b   1.000
_cell.length_c   1.000
_cell.angle_alpha   90.00
_cell.angle_beta   90.00
_cell.angle_gamma   90.00
#
_symmetry.space_group_name_H-M   'P 1'
#
loop_
_entity.id
_entity.type
_entity.pdbx_description
1 polymer ?
#
loop_
_entity_poly.entity_id
_entity_poly.type
_entity_poly.pdbx_seq_one_letter_code
_entity_poly.pdbx_strand_id
1 'polypeptide(L)'
;GLGDVYKRQKDGEPLESSPEYTLHKASKAFTDVTGMEFQAMGELEYYVIAPDTGMFEATDQRGYHESGPYAKFNEFRTQCMSYISQTGGQIKYGHSEVGNFTLEGYIYEQNEIEFLPVPVEQAADQLMIAKWVIRNLGFKYGYNVTFAPKITAGKAGSGLHVHMRIMQDGKNQMLKDGILSETARKAIAGMMELAPSITAFGNTNPTSYFRLVPHQEAPTNVCWGDRNRSVLVRVPLGWAAKKDMCTLANPLETESHFDTTQKQ
;
A
#
# COMPACT_ATOMS: atom_id res chain seq x y z
N GLY A 1 3.43 -11.85 22.84
CA GLY A 1 2.30 -12.64 22.34
C GLY A 1 2.75 -13.92 21.66
N LEU A 2 1.79 -14.80 21.31
CA LEU A 2 2.08 -16.08 20.63
C LEU A 2 2.90 -15.92 19.34
N GLY A 3 2.85 -14.75 18.68
CA GLY A 3 3.67 -14.46 17.51
C GLY A 3 5.18 -14.43 17.75
N ASP A 4 5.60 -14.11 18.95
CA ASP A 4 7.04 -14.02 19.27
C ASP A 4 7.71 -15.40 19.38
N VAL A 5 6.96 -16.43 19.74
CA VAL A 5 7.49 -17.80 19.90
C VAL A 5 8.04 -18.36 18.59
N TYR A 6 7.47 -17.97 17.48
CA TYR A 6 7.86 -18.44 16.14
C TYR A 6 8.91 -17.56 15.44
N LYS A 7 9.19 -16.39 16.00
CA LYS A 7 10.15 -15.42 15.44
C LYS A 7 11.56 -15.54 16.02
N ARG A 8 11.72 -16.33 17.09
CA ARG A 8 12.98 -16.50 17.81
C ARG A 8 13.40 -17.96 17.86
N GLN A 9 14.71 -18.18 17.90
CA GLN A 9 15.31 -19.47 18.17
C GLN A 9 15.18 -19.82 19.69
N LYS A 10 15.51 -21.06 20.08
CA LYS A 10 15.40 -21.52 21.46
C LYS A 10 16.25 -20.71 22.44
N ASP A 11 17.35 -20.14 21.97
CA ASP A 11 18.27 -19.28 22.72
C ASP A 11 17.81 -17.81 22.83
N GLY A 12 16.67 -17.48 22.24
CA GLY A 12 16.12 -16.14 22.22
C GLY A 12 16.63 -15.25 21.08
N GLU A 13 17.55 -15.77 20.26
CA GLU A 13 18.05 -15.04 19.10
C GLU A 13 16.98 -14.94 17.98
N PRO A 14 17.02 -13.91 17.13
CA PRO A 14 16.11 -13.80 16.00
C PRO A 14 16.21 -14.99 15.05
N LEU A 15 15.06 -15.44 14.53
CA LEU A 15 15.04 -16.48 13.51
C LEU A 15 15.53 -15.88 12.18
N GLU A 16 16.68 -16.31 11.69
CA GLU A 16 17.35 -15.74 10.51
C GLU A 16 16.51 -15.78 9.23
N SER A 17 15.66 -16.79 9.09
CA SER A 17 14.75 -16.96 7.95
C SER A 17 13.43 -16.21 8.09
N SER A 18 13.17 -15.53 9.21
CA SER A 18 11.93 -14.78 9.35
C SER A 18 11.93 -13.55 8.40
N PRO A 19 10.80 -13.24 7.76
CA PRO A 19 10.70 -12.05 6.91
C PRO A 19 11.04 -10.75 7.66
N GLU A 20 10.63 -10.65 8.91
CA GLU A 20 10.92 -9.51 9.78
C GLU A 20 12.43 -9.33 10.00
N TYR A 21 13.15 -10.39 10.36
CA TYR A 21 14.59 -10.29 10.55
C TYR A 21 15.35 -10.08 9.25
N THR A 22 14.85 -10.61 8.15
CA THR A 22 15.39 -10.33 6.81
C THR A 22 15.26 -8.85 6.47
N LEU A 23 14.11 -8.24 6.76
CA LEU A 23 13.87 -6.82 6.56
C LEU A 23 14.79 -5.98 7.46
N HIS A 24 14.94 -6.37 8.74
CA HIS A 24 15.87 -5.72 9.68
C HIS A 24 17.31 -5.72 9.15
N LYS A 25 17.81 -6.87 8.69
CA LYS A 25 19.15 -6.98 8.10
C LYS A 25 19.30 -6.08 6.87
N ALA A 26 18.29 -6.03 6.00
CA ALA A 26 18.31 -5.19 4.81
C ALA A 26 18.28 -3.69 5.16
N SER A 27 17.42 -3.28 6.09
CA SER A 27 17.34 -1.91 6.60
C SER A 27 18.66 -1.46 7.21
N LYS A 28 19.25 -2.30 8.06
CA LYS A 28 20.55 -2.02 8.66
C LYS A 28 21.66 -1.91 7.60
N ALA A 29 21.74 -2.85 6.68
CA ALA A 29 22.74 -2.84 5.61
C ALA A 29 22.62 -1.59 4.73
N PHE A 30 21.40 -1.16 4.42
CA PHE A 30 21.16 0.07 3.68
C PHE A 30 21.74 1.30 4.42
N THR A 31 21.45 1.40 5.72
CA THR A 31 21.97 2.51 6.54
C THR A 31 23.50 2.46 6.69
N ASP A 32 24.07 1.27 6.93
CA ASP A 32 25.53 1.09 7.07
C ASP A 32 26.29 1.51 5.79
N VAL A 33 25.71 1.23 4.62
CA VAL A 33 26.37 1.53 3.33
C VAL A 33 26.16 2.98 2.87
N THR A 34 24.97 3.53 3.13
CA THR A 34 24.58 4.83 2.55
C THR A 34 24.62 5.99 3.54
N GLY A 35 24.57 5.72 4.82
CA GLY A 35 24.33 6.72 5.86
C GLY A 35 22.92 7.32 5.82
N MET A 36 21.98 6.68 5.12
CA MET A 36 20.63 7.17 4.91
C MET A 36 19.61 6.20 5.52
N GLU A 37 18.38 6.68 5.73
CA GLU A 37 17.24 5.89 6.19
C GLU A 37 16.29 5.62 5.03
N PHE A 38 15.86 4.36 4.90
CA PHE A 38 14.81 3.97 3.96
C PHE A 38 13.45 4.00 4.65
N GLN A 39 12.53 4.77 4.12
CA GLN A 39 11.16 4.86 4.59
C GLN A 39 10.18 4.39 3.54
N ALA A 40 9.07 3.81 3.99
CA ALA A 40 8.02 3.32 3.12
C ALA A 40 6.63 3.54 3.72
N MET A 41 5.63 3.51 2.88
CA MET A 41 4.21 3.38 3.24
C MET A 41 3.51 2.44 2.27
N GLY A 42 2.42 1.84 2.71
CA GLY A 42 1.56 1.01 1.86
C GLY A 42 0.21 1.66 1.60
N GLU A 43 -0.35 1.37 0.44
CA GLU A 43 -1.76 1.54 0.11
C GLU A 43 -2.41 0.16 0.21
N LEU A 44 -3.20 -0.05 1.24
CA LEU A 44 -3.77 -1.36 1.54
C LEU A 44 -5.19 -1.48 0.99
N GLU A 45 -5.32 -2.12 -0.16
CA GLU A 45 -6.61 -2.42 -0.77
C GLU A 45 -7.19 -3.76 -0.26
N TYR A 46 -8.50 -3.79 -0.05
CA TYR A 46 -9.21 -5.00 0.39
C TYR A 46 -10.68 -4.93 0.00
N TYR A 47 -11.30 -6.10 -0.18
CA TYR A 47 -12.75 -6.19 -0.34
C TYR A 47 -13.43 -6.52 0.97
N VAL A 48 -14.57 -5.87 1.20
CA VAL A 48 -15.58 -6.24 2.19
C VAL A 48 -16.75 -6.88 1.47
N ILE A 49 -17.20 -8.01 1.97
CA ILE A 49 -18.25 -8.84 1.36
C ILE A 49 -19.34 -9.05 2.41
N ALA A 50 -20.59 -8.70 2.06
CA ALA A 50 -21.75 -8.88 2.93
C ALA A 50 -22.99 -9.22 2.09
N PRO A 51 -24.07 -9.76 2.71
CA PRO A 51 -25.34 -9.95 2.01
C PRO A 51 -25.84 -8.63 1.42
N ASP A 52 -26.30 -8.66 0.17
CA ASP A 52 -26.89 -7.50 -0.48
C ASP A 52 -28.31 -7.25 0.06
N THR A 53 -28.58 -6.02 0.44
CA THR A 53 -29.90 -5.60 0.92
C THR A 53 -30.80 -5.07 -0.19
N GLY A 54 -30.27 -4.89 -1.40
CA GLY A 54 -30.96 -4.27 -2.53
C GLY A 54 -31.25 -2.77 -2.38
N MET A 55 -30.72 -2.11 -1.32
CA MET A 55 -30.92 -0.68 -1.11
C MET A 55 -29.73 0.12 -1.65
N PHE A 56 -30.02 1.22 -2.32
CA PHE A 56 -29.00 2.13 -2.86
C PHE A 56 -27.96 1.38 -3.70
N GLU A 57 -28.41 0.71 -4.73
CA GLU A 57 -27.55 -0.05 -5.64
C GLU A 57 -26.43 0.86 -6.20
N ALA A 58 -25.19 0.43 -6.04
CA ALA A 58 -24.06 1.12 -6.58
C ALA A 58 -23.80 0.67 -8.03
N THR A 59 -23.28 1.58 -8.86
CA THR A 59 -22.94 1.24 -10.24
C THR A 59 -21.68 0.35 -10.27
N ASP A 60 -21.77 -0.75 -11.01
CA ASP A 60 -20.68 -1.72 -11.16
C ASP A 60 -19.36 -1.05 -11.56
N GLN A 61 -18.29 -1.31 -10.81
CA GLN A 61 -16.95 -0.77 -11.00
C GLN A 61 -16.88 0.78 -11.01
N ARG A 62 -17.76 1.43 -10.24
CA ARG A 62 -17.80 2.89 -10.08
C ARG A 62 -17.73 3.33 -8.60
N GLY A 63 -17.10 2.50 -7.76
CA GLY A 63 -17.01 2.77 -6.32
C GLY A 63 -15.99 3.81 -5.89
N TYR A 64 -15.12 4.26 -6.79
CA TYR A 64 -13.99 5.14 -6.46
C TYR A 64 -14.44 6.46 -5.82
N HIS A 65 -14.02 6.69 -4.56
CA HIS A 65 -14.44 7.84 -3.73
C HIS A 65 -15.95 7.99 -3.58
N GLU A 66 -16.72 6.92 -3.79
CA GLU A 66 -18.15 6.94 -3.56
C GLU A 66 -18.45 7.19 -2.07
N SER A 67 -19.55 7.88 -1.82
CA SER A 67 -20.02 8.22 -0.48
C SER A 67 -21.24 7.39 -0.07
N GLY A 68 -21.54 7.38 1.23
CA GLY A 68 -22.80 6.81 1.72
C GLY A 68 -24.01 7.57 1.14
N PRO A 69 -25.12 6.87 0.85
CA PRO A 69 -25.40 5.45 1.15
C PRO A 69 -24.94 4.45 0.08
N TYR A 70 -24.36 4.90 -1.03
CA TYR A 70 -23.90 4.03 -2.12
C TYR A 70 -22.64 3.25 -1.76
N ALA A 71 -21.70 3.86 -1.02
CA ALA A 71 -20.61 3.14 -0.36
C ALA A 71 -21.11 2.61 1.00
N LYS A 72 -21.23 1.29 1.12
CA LYS A 72 -21.88 0.63 2.25
C LYS A 72 -20.99 0.51 3.49
N PHE A 73 -19.66 0.46 3.30
CA PHE A 73 -18.71 0.12 4.36
C PHE A 73 -17.86 1.30 4.85
N ASN A 74 -18.32 2.55 4.62
CA ASN A 74 -17.63 3.75 5.10
C ASN A 74 -17.42 3.77 6.62
N GLU A 75 -18.46 3.40 7.39
CA GLU A 75 -18.35 3.35 8.85
C GLU A 75 -17.36 2.25 9.28
N PHE A 76 -17.45 1.07 8.69
CA PHE A 76 -16.53 -0.03 8.94
C PHE A 76 -15.08 0.39 8.67
N ARG A 77 -14.80 1.00 7.51
CA ARG A 77 -13.47 1.51 7.17
C ARG A 77 -12.99 2.56 8.18
N THR A 78 -13.85 3.51 8.56
CA THR A 78 -13.52 4.54 9.55
C THR A 78 -13.17 3.94 10.91
N GLN A 79 -13.89 2.92 11.35
CA GLN A 79 -13.55 2.22 12.58
C GLN A 79 -12.24 1.43 12.46
N CYS A 80 -11.99 0.77 11.32
CA CYS A 80 -10.69 0.14 11.06
C CYS A 80 -9.55 1.14 11.22
N MET A 81 -9.64 2.29 10.56
CA MET A 81 -8.64 3.35 10.67
C MET A 81 -8.43 3.82 12.11
N SER A 82 -9.53 4.01 12.85
CA SER A 82 -9.46 4.43 14.26
C SER A 82 -8.70 3.41 15.12
N TYR A 83 -8.99 2.12 14.98
CA TYR A 83 -8.28 1.09 15.76
C TYR A 83 -6.83 0.93 15.32
N ILE A 84 -6.55 0.99 14.02
CA ILE A 84 -5.17 0.97 13.51
C ILE A 84 -4.37 2.15 14.09
N SER A 85 -4.94 3.35 14.09
CA SER A 85 -4.30 4.53 14.69
C SER A 85 -4.04 4.36 16.19
N GLN A 86 -5.00 3.78 16.94
CA GLN A 86 -4.83 3.50 18.38
C GLN A 86 -3.72 2.48 18.67
N THR A 87 -3.38 1.63 17.72
CA THR A 87 -2.24 0.69 17.84
C THR A 87 -0.91 1.28 17.37
N GLY A 88 -0.88 2.56 17.04
CA GLY A 88 0.33 3.29 16.60
C GLY A 88 0.51 3.39 15.09
N GLY A 89 -0.44 2.86 14.29
CA GLY A 89 -0.40 2.99 12.83
C GLY A 89 -0.57 4.45 12.40
N GLN A 90 0.29 4.90 11.50
CA GLN A 90 0.27 6.26 10.96
C GLN A 90 -0.64 6.29 9.73
N ILE A 91 -1.90 6.62 9.94
CA ILE A 91 -2.92 6.69 8.88
C ILE A 91 -2.86 8.05 8.19
N LYS A 92 -2.90 8.03 6.87
CA LYS A 92 -3.08 9.22 6.04
C LYS A 92 -4.56 9.48 5.78
N TYR A 93 -5.24 8.58 5.10
CA TYR A 93 -6.69 8.58 4.87
C TYR A 93 -7.17 7.19 4.37
N GLY A 94 -8.47 7.06 4.14
CA GLY A 94 -9.06 5.89 3.52
C GLY A 94 -10.30 6.24 2.72
N HIS A 95 -10.53 5.51 1.65
CA HIS A 95 -11.64 5.72 0.73
C HIS A 95 -12.18 4.38 0.17
N SER A 96 -13.34 4.44 -0.48
CA SER A 96 -13.81 3.34 -1.31
C SER A 96 -13.06 3.33 -2.64
N GLU A 97 -12.72 2.13 -3.11
CA GLU A 97 -12.01 1.89 -4.36
C GLU A 97 -12.97 1.57 -5.53
N VAL A 98 -12.39 1.41 -6.74
CA VAL A 98 -13.15 1.16 -7.98
C VAL A 98 -14.04 -0.06 -7.88
N GLY A 99 -13.57 -1.12 -7.21
CA GLY A 99 -14.24 -2.40 -7.17
C GLY A 99 -15.55 -2.35 -6.38
N ASN A 100 -16.66 -2.42 -7.09
CA ASN A 100 -17.99 -2.49 -6.52
C ASN A 100 -18.87 -3.32 -7.46
N PHE A 101 -19.46 -4.41 -6.96
CA PHE A 101 -20.34 -5.27 -7.73
C PHE A 101 -21.17 -6.17 -6.82
N THR A 102 -22.28 -6.67 -7.33
CA THR A 102 -23.09 -7.71 -6.68
C THR A 102 -22.93 -9.02 -7.41
N LEU A 103 -22.75 -10.11 -6.67
CA LEU A 103 -22.66 -11.46 -7.19
C LEU A 103 -23.31 -12.44 -6.22
N GLU A 104 -24.22 -13.29 -6.71
CA GLU A 104 -24.88 -14.36 -5.94
C GLU A 104 -25.52 -13.88 -4.63
N GLY A 105 -26.11 -12.68 -4.64
CA GLY A 105 -26.78 -12.10 -3.47
C GLY A 105 -25.87 -11.46 -2.43
N TYR A 106 -24.59 -11.28 -2.78
CA TYR A 106 -23.62 -10.56 -1.96
C TYR A 106 -23.12 -9.31 -2.66
N ILE A 107 -22.94 -8.25 -1.88
CA ILE A 107 -22.21 -7.05 -2.33
C ILE A 107 -20.72 -7.23 -2.04
N TYR A 108 -19.91 -6.84 -3.01
CA TYR A 108 -18.46 -6.78 -2.97
C TYR A 108 -18.05 -5.33 -3.12
N GLU A 109 -17.49 -4.73 -2.10
CA GLU A 109 -17.04 -3.34 -2.14
C GLU A 109 -15.57 -3.25 -1.74
N GLN A 110 -14.78 -2.69 -2.64
CA GLN A 110 -13.36 -2.49 -2.42
C GLN A 110 -13.12 -1.20 -1.64
N ASN A 111 -12.23 -1.29 -0.68
CA ASN A 111 -11.82 -0.21 0.20
C ASN A 111 -10.31 -0.12 0.22
N GLU A 112 -9.79 1.07 0.49
CA GLU A 112 -8.36 1.33 0.61
C GLU A 112 -8.07 2.16 1.86
N ILE A 113 -6.99 1.81 2.55
CA ILE A 113 -6.41 2.59 3.64
C ILE A 113 -4.96 2.91 3.27
N GLU A 114 -4.63 4.20 3.24
CA GLU A 114 -3.31 4.71 2.96
C GLU A 114 -2.61 5.15 4.25
N PHE A 115 -1.32 4.85 4.32
CA PHE A 115 -0.49 5.13 5.48
C PHE A 115 0.45 6.33 5.21
N LEU A 116 1.02 6.89 6.26
CA LEU A 116 2.12 7.84 6.15
C LEU A 116 3.46 7.10 6.07
N PRO A 117 4.47 7.68 5.39
CA PRO A 117 5.80 7.10 5.32
C PRO A 117 6.48 7.08 6.70
N VAL A 118 6.96 5.90 7.08
CA VAL A 118 7.70 5.65 8.33
C VAL A 118 8.92 4.77 8.01
N PRO A 119 9.88 4.58 8.94
CA PRO A 119 10.96 3.63 8.75
C PRO A 119 10.44 2.28 8.28
N VAL A 120 11.14 1.64 7.34
CA VAL A 120 10.61 0.49 6.57
C VAL A 120 10.17 -0.69 7.43
N GLU A 121 10.82 -0.93 8.57
CA GLU A 121 10.42 -1.97 9.51
C GLU A 121 9.05 -1.63 10.15
N GLN A 122 8.89 -0.39 10.60
CA GLN A 122 7.61 0.10 11.11
C GLN A 122 6.52 0.08 10.03
N ALA A 123 6.86 0.37 8.77
CA ALA A 123 5.91 0.31 7.65
C ALA A 123 5.37 -1.12 7.46
N ALA A 124 6.22 -2.13 7.56
CA ALA A 124 5.80 -3.52 7.50
C ALA A 124 4.90 -3.90 8.70
N ASP A 125 5.29 -3.51 9.91
CA ASP A 125 4.54 -3.81 11.13
C ASP A 125 3.14 -3.21 11.10
N GLN A 126 3.00 -1.93 10.73
CA GLN A 126 1.68 -1.27 10.68
C GLN A 126 0.76 -1.92 9.65
N LEU A 127 1.26 -2.40 8.51
CA LEU A 127 0.48 -3.13 7.51
C LEU A 127 -0.01 -4.48 8.04
N MET A 128 0.84 -5.21 8.75
CA MET A 128 0.47 -6.50 9.36
C MET A 128 -0.59 -6.32 10.44
N ILE A 129 -0.42 -5.32 11.31
CA ILE A 129 -1.40 -4.95 12.33
C ILE A 129 -2.72 -4.52 11.68
N ALA A 130 -2.65 -3.70 10.64
CA ALA A 130 -3.85 -3.26 9.91
C ALA A 130 -4.64 -4.44 9.33
N LYS A 131 -3.99 -5.38 8.66
CA LYS A 131 -4.65 -6.59 8.15
C LYS A 131 -5.30 -7.42 9.26
N TRP A 132 -4.66 -7.48 10.42
CA TRP A 132 -5.22 -8.17 11.59
C TRP A 132 -6.45 -7.43 12.14
N VAL A 133 -6.38 -6.12 12.32
CA VAL A 133 -7.50 -5.28 12.79
C VAL A 133 -8.69 -5.39 11.85
N ILE A 134 -8.48 -5.21 10.55
CA ILE A 134 -9.55 -5.26 9.54
C ILE A 134 -10.26 -6.62 9.54
N ARG A 135 -9.51 -7.73 9.62
CA ARG A 135 -10.11 -9.07 9.70
C ARG A 135 -10.92 -9.29 10.98
N ASN A 136 -10.39 -8.86 12.14
CA ASN A 136 -11.09 -9.02 13.41
C ASN A 136 -12.34 -8.16 13.51
N LEU A 137 -12.30 -6.95 13.01
CA LEU A 137 -13.49 -6.10 12.89
C LEU A 137 -14.49 -6.68 11.89
N GLY A 138 -14.05 -7.16 10.74
CA GLY A 138 -14.89 -7.86 9.77
C GLY A 138 -15.66 -9.00 10.43
N PHE A 139 -14.95 -9.85 11.16
CA PHE A 139 -15.58 -10.92 11.95
C PHE A 139 -16.62 -10.38 12.94
N LYS A 140 -16.29 -9.32 13.69
CA LYS A 140 -17.21 -8.69 14.66
C LYS A 140 -18.47 -8.13 14.00
N TYR A 141 -18.37 -7.60 12.79
CA TYR A 141 -19.49 -7.06 12.02
C TYR A 141 -20.27 -8.12 11.23
N GLY A 142 -19.79 -9.36 11.18
CA GLY A 142 -20.36 -10.40 10.32
C GLY A 142 -20.03 -10.21 8.85
N TYR A 143 -18.98 -9.45 8.53
CA TYR A 143 -18.48 -9.25 7.17
C TYR A 143 -17.35 -10.20 6.85
N ASN A 144 -17.31 -10.69 5.62
CA ASN A 144 -16.13 -11.37 5.10
C ASN A 144 -15.17 -10.31 4.50
N VAL A 145 -13.89 -10.41 4.83
CA VAL A 145 -12.86 -9.49 4.35
C VAL A 145 -11.77 -10.28 3.65
N THR A 146 -11.35 -9.82 2.47
CA THR A 146 -10.29 -10.46 1.72
C THR A 146 -9.28 -9.45 1.17
N PHE A 147 -8.01 -9.83 1.24
CA PHE A 147 -6.88 -9.14 0.61
C PHE A 147 -6.38 -9.90 -0.63
N ALA A 148 -7.20 -10.79 -1.17
CA ALA A 148 -6.83 -11.54 -2.37
C ALA A 148 -6.61 -10.59 -3.55
N PRO A 149 -5.51 -10.74 -4.29
CA PRO A 149 -5.18 -9.85 -5.41
C PRO A 149 -6.22 -9.82 -6.51
N LYS A 150 -6.97 -10.90 -6.69
CA LYS A 150 -8.05 -10.99 -7.67
C LYS A 150 -9.13 -11.93 -7.17
N ILE A 151 -10.35 -11.42 -7.02
CA ILE A 151 -11.51 -12.22 -6.59
C ILE A 151 -12.17 -12.89 -7.78
N THR A 152 -12.42 -12.13 -8.84
CA THR A 152 -13.07 -12.62 -10.05
C THR A 152 -12.55 -11.92 -11.29
N ALA A 153 -12.60 -12.60 -12.42
CA ALA A 153 -12.21 -12.03 -13.70
C ALA A 153 -13.12 -10.86 -14.08
N GLY A 154 -12.57 -9.88 -14.78
CA GLY A 154 -13.31 -8.72 -15.27
C GLY A 154 -13.65 -7.65 -14.22
N LYS A 155 -13.35 -7.86 -12.93
CA LYS A 155 -13.54 -6.88 -11.87
C LYS A 155 -12.19 -6.38 -11.33
N ALA A 156 -12.18 -5.24 -10.65
CA ALA A 156 -10.96 -4.68 -10.08
C ALA A 156 -10.27 -5.66 -9.11
N GLY A 157 -8.97 -5.76 -9.20
CA GLY A 157 -8.13 -6.50 -8.26
C GLY A 157 -7.65 -5.59 -7.14
N SER A 158 -7.18 -6.19 -6.03
CA SER A 158 -6.60 -5.46 -4.89
C SER A 158 -5.08 -5.43 -5.01
N GLY A 159 -4.52 -4.23 -5.00
CA GLY A 159 -3.09 -3.98 -4.93
C GLY A 159 -2.60 -3.79 -3.51
N LEU A 160 -1.29 -3.82 -3.38
CA LEU A 160 -0.57 -3.25 -2.26
C LEU A 160 0.57 -2.42 -2.86
N HIS A 161 0.30 -1.15 -3.12
CA HIS A 161 1.32 -0.25 -3.64
C HIS A 161 2.23 0.17 -2.49
N VAL A 162 3.54 0.13 -2.72
CA VAL A 162 4.53 0.54 -1.73
C VAL A 162 5.19 1.82 -2.21
N HIS A 163 4.93 2.92 -1.51
CA HIS A 163 5.62 4.18 -1.74
C HIS A 163 6.91 4.21 -0.91
N MET A 164 7.95 4.78 -1.48
CA MET A 164 9.29 4.76 -0.89
C MET A 164 9.90 6.15 -0.91
N ARG A 165 10.64 6.48 0.15
CA ARG A 165 11.51 7.64 0.18
C ARG A 165 12.80 7.32 0.93
N ILE A 166 13.85 8.05 0.60
CA ILE A 166 15.16 7.95 1.25
C ILE A 166 15.42 9.26 1.97
N MET A 167 15.72 9.16 3.26
CA MET A 167 15.91 10.30 4.14
C MET A 167 17.37 10.39 4.60
N GLN A 168 17.89 11.60 4.70
CA GLN A 168 19.17 11.88 5.33
C GLN A 168 19.07 13.19 6.12
N ASP A 169 19.45 13.16 7.39
CA ASP A 169 19.38 14.32 8.30
C ASP A 169 18.00 14.99 8.31
N GLY A 170 16.94 14.18 8.32
CA GLY A 170 15.54 14.64 8.30
C GLY A 170 15.07 15.22 6.95
N LYS A 171 15.88 15.12 5.90
CA LYS A 171 15.56 15.66 4.57
C LYS A 171 15.35 14.54 3.57
N ASN A 172 14.30 14.69 2.75
CA ASN A 172 14.02 13.78 1.65
C ASN A 172 15.07 13.93 0.53
N GLN A 173 15.71 12.82 0.16
CA GLN A 173 16.76 12.77 -0.83
C GLN A 173 16.27 12.38 -2.24
N MET A 174 14.98 12.21 -2.44
CA MET A 174 14.44 11.76 -3.73
C MET A 174 14.34 12.86 -4.77
N LEU A 175 14.32 14.12 -4.34
CA LEU A 175 14.30 15.31 -5.20
C LEU A 175 15.49 16.23 -4.95
N LYS A 176 15.97 16.83 -6.02
CA LYS A 176 16.90 17.94 -6.00
C LYS A 176 16.49 18.96 -7.07
N ASP A 177 16.32 20.21 -6.66
CA ASP A 177 15.95 21.32 -7.56
C ASP A 177 14.65 21.04 -8.36
N GLY A 178 13.69 20.35 -7.76
CA GLY A 178 12.40 20.00 -8.38
C GLY A 178 12.45 18.89 -9.43
N ILE A 179 13.56 18.16 -9.51
CA ILE A 179 13.73 17.01 -10.40
C ILE A 179 14.18 15.77 -9.60
N LEU A 180 14.01 14.58 -10.17
CA LEU A 180 14.52 13.35 -9.58
C LEU A 180 16.04 13.46 -9.33
N SER A 181 16.40 13.23 -8.08
CA SER A 181 17.82 13.24 -7.66
C SER A 181 18.58 12.04 -8.24
N GLU A 182 19.89 12.06 -8.09
CA GLU A 182 20.74 10.90 -8.40
C GLU A 182 20.40 9.72 -7.48
N THR A 183 20.11 9.97 -6.20
CA THR A 183 19.68 8.96 -5.22
C THR A 183 18.39 8.26 -5.68
N ALA A 184 17.39 9.02 -6.11
CA ALA A 184 16.16 8.45 -6.64
C ALA A 184 16.39 7.60 -7.89
N ARG A 185 17.21 8.08 -8.82
CA ARG A 185 17.56 7.32 -10.04
C ARG A 185 18.29 6.03 -9.75
N LYS A 186 19.22 6.03 -8.79
CA LYS A 186 19.90 4.81 -8.34
C LYS A 186 18.94 3.82 -7.70
N ALA A 187 18.02 4.29 -6.86
CA ALA A 187 16.99 3.44 -6.26
C ALA A 187 16.08 2.80 -7.33
N ILE A 188 15.62 3.58 -8.31
CA ILE A 188 14.84 3.08 -9.44
C ILE A 188 15.63 2.03 -10.23
N ALA A 189 16.89 2.31 -10.55
CA ALA A 189 17.74 1.38 -11.30
C ALA A 189 17.89 0.03 -10.57
N GLY A 190 18.14 0.05 -9.26
CA GLY A 190 18.21 -1.17 -8.45
C GLY A 190 16.89 -1.96 -8.44
N MET A 191 15.76 -1.28 -8.34
CA MET A 191 14.45 -1.94 -8.43
C MET A 191 14.19 -2.56 -9.81
N MET A 192 14.64 -1.90 -10.89
CA MET A 192 14.52 -2.46 -12.24
C MET A 192 15.40 -3.69 -12.43
N GLU A 193 16.63 -3.66 -11.93
CA GLU A 193 17.55 -4.80 -11.98
C GLU A 193 17.01 -6.00 -11.19
N LEU A 194 16.42 -5.75 -10.03
CA LEU A 194 15.86 -6.77 -9.15
C LEU A 194 14.38 -7.09 -9.43
N ALA A 195 13.79 -6.57 -10.50
CA ALA A 195 12.38 -6.74 -10.82
C ALA A 195 11.89 -8.22 -10.84
N PRO A 196 12.64 -9.19 -11.38
CA PRO A 196 12.24 -10.60 -11.33
C PRO A 196 12.10 -11.11 -9.89
N SER A 197 13.04 -10.76 -9.01
CA SER A 197 13.00 -11.14 -7.59
C SER A 197 11.84 -10.44 -6.87
N ILE A 198 11.67 -9.14 -7.08
CA ILE A 198 10.55 -8.37 -6.52
C ILE A 198 9.21 -8.98 -6.93
N THR A 199 9.06 -9.35 -8.21
CA THR A 199 7.85 -9.99 -8.72
C THR A 199 7.59 -11.35 -8.05
N ALA A 200 8.62 -12.17 -7.87
CA ALA A 200 8.49 -13.48 -7.24
C ALA A 200 8.03 -13.38 -5.77
N PHE A 201 8.56 -12.43 -5.02
CA PHE A 201 8.20 -12.22 -3.61
C PHE A 201 6.93 -11.38 -3.42
N GLY A 202 6.64 -10.44 -4.31
CA GLY A 202 5.43 -9.61 -4.27
C GLY A 202 4.18 -10.30 -4.78
N ASN A 203 4.31 -11.28 -5.68
CA ASN A 203 3.20 -12.02 -6.29
C ASN A 203 3.29 -13.51 -5.96
N THR A 204 3.04 -13.85 -4.70
CA THR A 204 3.31 -15.16 -4.10
C THR A 204 2.29 -16.26 -4.45
N ASN A 205 1.20 -15.92 -5.10
CA ASN A 205 0.15 -16.89 -5.45
C ASN A 205 -0.41 -16.65 -6.86
N PRO A 206 -1.07 -17.66 -7.47
CA PRO A 206 -1.60 -17.55 -8.84
C PRO A 206 -2.57 -16.40 -9.05
N THR A 207 -3.37 -16.03 -8.04
CA THR A 207 -4.34 -14.93 -8.16
C THR A 207 -3.66 -13.57 -8.31
N SER A 208 -2.41 -13.43 -7.88
CA SER A 208 -1.61 -12.23 -8.10
C SER A 208 -1.44 -11.96 -9.60
N TYR A 209 -1.19 -13.00 -10.39
CA TYR A 209 -0.98 -12.89 -11.83
C TYR A 209 -2.27 -12.63 -12.60
N PHE A 210 -3.42 -13.08 -12.10
CA PHE A 210 -4.72 -12.72 -12.67
C PHE A 210 -5.05 -11.23 -12.51
N ARG A 211 -4.42 -10.53 -11.58
CA ARG A 211 -4.51 -9.08 -11.43
C ARG A 211 -3.66 -8.35 -12.47
N LEU A 212 -2.52 -8.90 -12.87
CA LEU A 212 -1.56 -8.28 -13.78
C LEU A 212 -1.99 -8.41 -15.24
N VAL A 213 -3.10 -7.79 -15.59
CA VAL A 213 -3.66 -7.80 -16.95
C VAL A 213 -3.74 -6.38 -17.50
N PRO A 214 -3.64 -6.21 -18.84
CA PRO A 214 -3.74 -4.89 -19.47
C PRO A 214 -5.06 -4.17 -19.11
N HIS A 215 -5.00 -2.84 -19.05
CA HIS A 215 -6.13 -1.94 -18.80
C HIS A 215 -6.79 -2.05 -17.42
N GLN A 216 -6.11 -2.64 -16.43
CA GLN A 216 -6.59 -2.73 -15.05
C GLN A 216 -5.61 -2.13 -14.03
N GLU A 217 -4.92 -1.07 -14.40
CA GLU A 217 -4.01 -0.31 -13.52
C GLU A 217 -2.99 -1.17 -12.77
N ALA A 218 -2.49 -2.21 -13.44
CA ALA A 218 -1.49 -3.11 -12.90
C ALA A 218 -0.23 -3.12 -13.77
N PRO A 219 0.97 -3.31 -13.20
CA PRO A 219 2.20 -3.33 -13.96
C PRO A 219 2.28 -4.60 -14.81
N THR A 220 2.18 -4.44 -16.12
CA THR A 220 2.34 -5.53 -17.10
C THR A 220 3.73 -5.55 -17.74
N ASN A 221 4.54 -4.54 -17.47
CA ASN A 221 5.89 -4.39 -18.02
C ASN A 221 6.88 -3.98 -16.94
N VAL A 222 8.10 -4.49 -17.04
CA VAL A 222 9.23 -4.07 -16.22
C VAL A 222 9.81 -2.79 -16.79
N CYS A 223 9.29 -1.68 -16.37
CA CYS A 223 9.77 -0.35 -16.74
C CYS A 223 9.44 0.65 -15.62
N TRP A 224 9.98 1.85 -15.73
CA TRP A 224 9.65 2.96 -14.85
C TRP A 224 9.23 4.18 -15.67
N GLY A 225 8.51 5.09 -15.04
CA GLY A 225 8.11 6.33 -15.69
C GLY A 225 7.35 7.26 -14.76
N ASP A 226 7.22 8.51 -15.20
CA ASP A 226 6.30 9.45 -14.58
C ASP A 226 4.92 9.35 -15.25
N ARG A 227 3.85 9.57 -14.46
CA ARG A 227 2.45 9.63 -14.95
C ARG A 227 1.89 8.36 -15.60
N ASN A 228 2.62 7.25 -15.58
CA ASN A 228 2.16 6.00 -16.19
C ASN A 228 1.82 4.97 -15.09
N ARG A 229 0.57 4.48 -15.10
CA ARG A 229 0.07 3.50 -14.12
C ARG A 229 0.35 2.05 -14.48
N SER A 230 0.85 1.80 -15.70
CA SER A 230 1.17 0.45 -16.17
C SER A 230 2.63 0.06 -15.94
N VAL A 231 3.41 0.90 -15.27
CA VAL A 231 4.82 0.65 -14.98
C VAL A 231 5.02 0.00 -13.62
N LEU A 232 6.12 -0.74 -13.47
CA LEU A 232 6.48 -1.37 -12.20
C LEU A 232 6.88 -0.32 -11.15
N VAL A 233 7.65 0.71 -11.53
CA VAL A 233 8.05 1.82 -10.66
C VAL A 233 7.53 3.13 -11.22
N ARG A 234 6.63 3.76 -10.49
CA ARG A 234 6.01 5.03 -10.88
C ARG A 234 6.61 6.19 -10.10
N VAL A 235 7.00 7.23 -10.83
CA VAL A 235 7.29 8.55 -10.26
C VAL A 235 5.97 9.34 -10.21
N PRO A 236 5.55 9.77 -9.03
CA PRO A 236 4.26 10.44 -8.88
C PRO A 236 4.16 11.80 -9.58
N LEU A 237 2.95 12.12 -10.08
CA LEU A 237 2.64 13.38 -10.80
C LEU A 237 2.90 14.65 -10.00
N GLY A 238 2.59 14.62 -8.71
CA GLY A 238 2.71 15.78 -7.82
C GLY A 238 4.12 16.37 -7.75
N TRP A 239 5.12 15.58 -8.07
CA TRP A 239 6.51 15.99 -8.03
C TRP A 239 6.89 16.92 -9.19
N ALA A 240 6.44 16.59 -10.39
CA ALA A 240 6.74 17.39 -11.57
C ALA A 240 5.89 18.67 -11.68
N ALA A 241 4.68 18.66 -11.09
CA ALA A 241 3.73 19.75 -11.20
C ALA A 241 3.91 20.84 -10.12
N LYS A 242 4.58 20.53 -9.02
CA LYS A 242 4.69 21.43 -7.84
C LYS A 242 6.14 21.82 -7.53
N LYS A 243 6.89 22.22 -8.54
CA LYS A 243 8.29 22.68 -8.36
C LYS A 243 8.43 23.72 -7.24
N ASP A 244 7.44 24.61 -7.10
CA ASP A 244 7.47 25.71 -6.14
C ASP A 244 7.05 25.28 -4.72
N MET A 245 6.34 24.15 -4.59
CA MET A 245 5.89 23.63 -3.29
C MET A 245 6.95 22.77 -2.58
N CYS A 246 7.98 22.31 -3.28
CA CYS A 246 9.13 21.65 -2.65
C CYS A 246 9.92 22.58 -1.72
N THR A 247 9.64 23.89 -1.79
CA THR A 247 10.26 24.91 -0.93
C THR A 247 9.40 25.29 0.26
N LEU A 248 8.16 24.79 0.35
CA LEU A 248 7.30 25.04 1.51
C LEU A 248 7.83 24.30 2.74
N ALA A 249 7.97 25.04 3.82
CA ALA A 249 8.55 24.56 5.08
C ALA A 249 7.62 23.61 5.88
N ASN A 250 6.54 23.11 5.29
CA ASN A 250 5.64 22.19 5.96
C ASN A 250 6.02 20.72 5.62
N PRO A 251 6.62 19.98 6.57
CA PRO A 251 7.00 18.58 6.34
C PRO A 251 5.83 17.69 5.93
N LEU A 252 4.64 17.95 6.43
CA LEU A 252 3.43 17.18 6.12
C LEU A 252 3.00 17.38 4.66
N GLU A 253 3.15 18.57 4.11
CA GLU A 253 2.83 18.82 2.70
C GLU A 253 3.87 18.22 1.75
N THR A 254 5.15 18.23 2.12
CA THR A 254 6.19 17.54 1.35
C THR A 254 6.07 16.02 1.43
N GLU A 255 5.58 15.49 2.52
CA GLU A 255 5.32 14.06 2.68
C GLU A 255 4.09 13.61 1.89
N SER A 256 3.03 14.42 1.86
CA SER A 256 1.84 14.13 1.05
C SER A 256 2.09 14.12 -0.46
N HIS A 257 3.20 14.67 -0.92
CA HIS A 257 3.57 14.67 -2.35
C HIS A 257 4.24 13.37 -2.82
N PHE A 258 4.61 12.49 -1.90
CA PHE A 258 4.98 11.12 -2.26
C PHE A 258 3.77 10.29 -2.65
N ASP A 259 2.64 10.70 -2.17
CA ASP A 259 1.41 10.05 -2.46
C ASP A 259 0.71 10.77 -3.60
N THR A 260 0.74 10.15 -4.69
CA THR A 260 0.02 10.61 -5.87
C THR A 260 -0.81 9.52 -6.46
N THR A 261 -1.34 8.71 -5.65
CA THR A 261 -2.52 7.97 -5.99
C THR A 261 -3.75 8.89 -6.08
N GLN A 262 -3.58 10.18 -6.26
CA GLN A 262 -4.69 10.95 -6.77
C GLN A 262 -4.98 10.44 -8.17
N LYS A 263 -5.76 9.41 -8.21
CA LYS A 263 -6.52 8.98 -9.37
C LYS A 263 -7.43 10.17 -9.74
N GLN A 264 -7.10 10.86 -10.79
CA GLN A 264 -8.06 11.72 -11.50
C GLN A 264 -8.84 10.89 -12.48
#